data_94d8c73e23179ceeb4859f16d0e134ae
#
_entry.id   94d8c73e23179ceeb4859f16d0e134ae
#
_cell.length_a   1.000
_cell.length_b   1.000
_cell.length_c   1.000
_cell.angle_alpha   90.00
_cell.angle_beta   90.00
_cell.angle_gamma   90.00
#
_symmetry.space_group_name_H-M   'P 1'
#
loop_
_entity.id
_entity.type
_entity.pdbx_description
1 polymer ?
#
loop_
_entity_poly.entity_id
_entity_poly.type
_entity_poly.pdbx_seq_one_letter_code
_entity_poly.pdbx_strand_id
1 'polypeptide(L)'
;MILQILDNKIVNHHLCQVRFFLDPKNKLNKYNKKALGIFVTAGDPNFETSLKLITDLPDSGVDFIEIGMPFSDPMADGPSIQLSSQRALKSGMNLDKCLSLIRIFREKNSH
;
A
#
# COMPACT_ATOMS: atom_id res chain seq x y z
N MET A 1 5.73 -3.47 6.65
CA MET A 1 4.90 -2.23 6.68
C MET A 1 5.78 -1.07 7.07
N ILE A 2 5.78 -0.02 6.28
CA ILE A 2 6.50 1.23 6.58
C ILE A 2 5.48 2.33 6.80
N LEU A 3 5.58 3.01 7.94
CA LEU A 3 4.78 4.18 8.26
C LEU A 3 5.49 5.43 7.73
N GLN A 4 4.85 6.19 6.85
CA GLN A 4 5.32 7.49 6.38
C GLN A 4 4.35 8.58 6.82
N ILE A 5 4.88 9.59 7.49
CA ILE A 5 4.16 10.84 7.77
C ILE A 5 4.67 11.85 6.73
N LEU A 6 3.80 12.25 5.81
CA LEU A 6 4.16 13.15 4.72
C LEU A 6 3.67 14.57 5.01
N ASP A 7 4.59 15.53 5.03
CA ASP A 7 4.27 16.95 4.92
C ASP A 7 3.96 17.26 3.43
N ASN A 8 2.70 17.30 3.06
CA ASN A 8 2.11 17.84 1.81
C ASN A 8 2.91 17.70 0.48
N LYS A 9 3.90 16.83 0.37
CA LYS A 9 4.67 16.61 -0.87
C LYS A 9 4.44 15.20 -1.42
N ILE A 10 4.00 15.15 -2.66
CA ILE A 10 3.96 13.92 -3.46
C ILE A 10 5.41 13.49 -3.71
N VAL A 11 5.86 12.46 -3.06
CA VAL A 11 7.16 11.84 -3.34
C VAL A 11 6.96 10.78 -4.41
N ASN A 12 7.39 11.08 -5.63
CA ASN A 12 7.46 10.10 -6.70
C ASN A 12 8.65 9.16 -6.44
N HIS A 13 8.38 7.97 -5.93
CA HIS A 13 9.32 6.87 -5.98
C HIS A 13 9.05 6.00 -7.22
N HIS A 14 10.10 5.66 -7.97
CA HIS A 14 10.07 4.86 -9.21
C HIS A 14 9.69 3.37 -9.02
N LEU A 15 8.92 3.03 -8.00
CA LEU A 15 8.47 1.67 -7.75
C LEU A 15 7.07 1.48 -8.35
N CYS A 16 6.78 0.28 -8.84
CA CYS A 16 5.42 -0.12 -9.22
C CYS A 16 4.50 -0.11 -7.99
N GLN A 17 3.91 1.03 -7.70
CA GLN A 17 3.05 1.26 -6.55
C GLN A 17 1.70 1.80 -7.00
N VAL A 18 0.65 1.36 -6.33
CA VAL A 18 -0.69 1.93 -6.48
C VAL A 18 -1.06 2.63 -5.18
N ARG A 19 -1.38 3.92 -5.28
CA ARG A 19 -1.78 4.74 -4.13
C ARG A 19 -3.29 4.93 -4.11
N PHE A 20 -3.89 4.68 -2.96
CA PHE A 20 -5.31 4.91 -2.70
C PHE A 20 -5.49 5.98 -1.63
N PHE A 21 -6.13 7.08 -2.00
CA PHE A 21 -6.61 8.08 -1.03
C PHE A 21 -7.96 7.63 -0.48
N LEU A 22 -8.08 7.58 0.83
CA LEU A 22 -9.30 7.15 1.53
C LEU A 22 -10.26 8.32 1.78
N ASP A 23 -9.78 9.56 1.64
CA ASP A 23 -10.61 10.77 1.62
C ASP A 23 -10.46 11.51 0.28
N PRO A 24 -11.31 11.20 -0.73
CA PRO A 24 -11.22 11.83 -2.05
C PRO A 24 -11.56 13.32 -2.06
N LYS A 25 -12.18 13.86 -1.00
CA LYS A 25 -12.55 15.28 -0.89
C LYS A 25 -11.45 16.17 -0.31
N ASN A 26 -10.24 15.61 -0.16
CA ASN A 26 -9.03 16.36 0.19
C ASN A 26 -9.17 17.25 1.44
N LYS A 27 -9.85 16.75 2.48
CA LYS A 27 -10.04 17.48 3.75
C LYS A 27 -8.72 17.84 4.41
N LEU A 28 -7.66 17.08 4.15
CA LEU A 28 -6.32 17.31 4.66
C LEU A 28 -5.78 18.69 4.25
N ASN A 29 -5.93 19.06 2.98
CA ASN A 29 -5.49 20.37 2.49
C ASN A 29 -6.34 21.51 3.06
N LYS A 30 -7.64 21.29 3.21
CA LYS A 30 -8.57 22.33 3.72
C LYS A 30 -8.29 22.69 5.19
N TYR A 31 -7.80 21.74 5.99
CA TYR A 31 -7.58 21.94 7.42
C TYR A 31 -6.10 22.00 7.81
N ASN A 32 -5.18 22.04 6.83
CA ASN A 32 -3.72 22.01 7.06
C ASN A 32 -3.28 20.88 7.99
N LYS A 33 -3.89 19.70 7.84
CA LYS A 33 -3.59 18.50 8.64
C LYS A 33 -2.53 17.65 7.98
N LYS A 34 -1.70 17.01 8.79
CA LYS A 34 -0.75 15.99 8.33
C LYS A 34 -1.50 14.73 7.91
N ALA A 35 -1.08 14.11 6.81
CA ALA A 35 -1.63 12.87 6.32
C ALA A 35 -0.86 11.66 6.87
N LEU A 36 -1.58 10.64 7.30
CA LEU A 36 -1.03 9.34 7.66
C LEU A 36 -1.12 8.40 6.45
N GLY A 37 0.04 8.04 5.88
CA GLY A 37 0.15 7.07 4.82
C GLY A 37 0.78 5.76 5.28
N ILE A 38 0.29 4.64 4.79
CA ILE A 38 0.84 3.32 5.07
C ILE A 38 1.22 2.62 3.76
N PHE A 39 2.47 2.15 3.69
CA PHE A 39 2.94 1.29 2.60
C PHE A 39 2.80 -0.18 2.99
N VAL A 40 2.25 -0.98 2.08
CA VAL A 40 2.08 -2.43 2.23
C VAL A 40 2.61 -3.13 0.98
N THR A 41 3.46 -4.13 1.15
CA THR A 41 3.83 -5.03 0.05
C THR A 41 2.68 -6.00 -0.21
N ALA A 42 2.18 -6.01 -1.45
CA ALA A 42 1.07 -6.88 -1.84
C ALA A 42 1.44 -8.36 -1.65
N GLY A 43 0.65 -9.06 -0.85
CA GLY A 43 0.83 -10.49 -0.59
C GLY A 43 1.86 -10.85 0.48
N ASP A 44 2.33 -9.90 1.27
CA ASP A 44 3.19 -10.18 2.41
C ASP A 44 2.34 -10.34 3.70
N PRO A 45 2.46 -11.44 4.44
CA PRO A 45 3.22 -12.66 4.18
C PRO A 45 2.52 -13.62 3.18
N ASN A 46 1.24 -13.42 2.90
CA ASN A 46 0.43 -14.14 1.94
C ASN A 46 -0.75 -13.28 1.47
N PHE A 47 -1.47 -13.74 0.44
CA PHE A 47 -2.57 -13.00 -0.20
C PHE A 47 -3.68 -12.65 0.79
N GLU A 48 -4.16 -13.62 1.57
CA GLU A 48 -5.32 -13.48 2.46
C GLU A 48 -5.03 -12.49 3.59
N THR A 49 -3.87 -12.62 4.22
CA THR A 49 -3.44 -11.71 5.31
C THR A 49 -3.23 -10.29 4.79
N SER A 50 -2.61 -10.15 3.62
CA SER A 50 -2.40 -8.85 2.99
C SER A 50 -3.73 -8.19 2.61
N LEU A 51 -4.67 -8.95 2.04
CA LEU A 51 -6.00 -8.44 1.70
C LEU A 51 -6.77 -7.98 2.94
N LYS A 52 -6.74 -8.78 4.01
CA LYS A 52 -7.38 -8.42 5.28
C LYS A 52 -6.78 -7.14 5.84
N LEU A 53 -5.45 -7.03 5.88
CA LEU A 53 -4.74 -5.86 6.38
C LEU A 53 -5.18 -4.59 5.65
N ILE A 54 -5.09 -4.56 4.32
CA ILE A 54 -5.45 -3.36 3.55
C ILE A 54 -6.94 -3.02 3.65
N THR A 55 -7.81 -4.02 3.85
CA THR A 55 -9.24 -3.82 4.03
C THR A 55 -9.58 -3.20 5.39
N ASP A 56 -8.82 -3.53 6.44
CA ASP A 56 -9.03 -3.01 7.79
C ASP A 56 -8.39 -1.61 8.01
N LEU A 57 -7.39 -1.24 7.22
CA LEU A 57 -6.65 0.04 7.36
C LEU A 57 -7.52 1.29 7.26
N PRO A 58 -8.52 1.39 6.35
CA PRO A 58 -9.39 2.57 6.28
C PRO A 58 -10.07 2.94 7.59
N ASP A 59 -10.53 1.93 8.33
CA ASP A 59 -11.20 2.13 9.63
C ASP A 59 -10.24 2.50 10.77
N SER A 60 -8.93 2.40 10.52
CA SER A 60 -7.87 2.69 11.50
C SER A 60 -7.37 4.14 11.47
N GLY A 61 -8.02 5.02 10.71
CA GLY A 61 -7.66 6.45 10.63
C GLY A 61 -6.50 6.74 9.67
N VAL A 62 -6.22 5.85 8.74
CA VAL A 62 -5.24 6.03 7.67
C VAL A 62 -5.84 6.90 6.57
N ASP A 63 -5.08 7.88 6.08
CA ASP A 63 -5.55 8.81 5.05
C ASP A 63 -5.28 8.31 3.63
N PHE A 64 -4.20 7.54 3.44
CA PHE A 64 -3.93 6.87 2.18
C PHE A 64 -3.10 5.58 2.37
N ILE A 65 -3.26 4.66 1.43
CA ILE A 65 -2.53 3.39 1.39
C ILE A 65 -1.74 3.33 0.10
N GLU A 66 -0.46 2.98 0.20
CA GLU A 66 0.38 2.62 -0.93
C GLU A 66 0.56 1.11 -0.97
N ILE A 67 0.17 0.49 -2.07
CA ILE A 67 0.33 -0.95 -2.28
C ILE A 67 1.50 -1.15 -3.24
N GLY A 68 2.59 -1.69 -2.71
CA GLY A 68 3.78 -2.04 -3.48
C GLY A 68 3.66 -3.41 -4.12
N MET A 69 4.01 -3.52 -5.40
CA MET A 69 4.15 -4.79 -6.08
C MET A 69 5.42 -5.49 -5.63
N PRO A 70 5.39 -6.76 -5.21
CA PRO A 70 6.60 -7.50 -4.88
C PRO A 70 7.45 -7.68 -6.14
N PHE A 71 8.75 -7.43 -6.02
CA PHE A 71 9.70 -7.49 -7.12
C PHE A 71 10.90 -8.37 -6.74
N SER A 72 11.41 -9.15 -7.71
CA SER A 72 12.49 -10.11 -7.49
C SER A 72 13.86 -9.46 -7.33
N ASP A 73 14.02 -8.22 -7.85
CA ASP A 73 15.29 -7.49 -7.85
C ASP A 73 15.10 -6.07 -7.28
N PRO A 74 14.84 -5.92 -5.97
CA PRO A 74 14.52 -4.65 -5.34
C PRO A 74 15.79 -3.86 -4.96
N MET A 75 16.69 -3.61 -5.91
CA MET A 75 17.99 -2.97 -5.69
C MET A 75 17.92 -1.59 -5.03
N ALA A 76 16.84 -0.84 -5.29
CA ALA A 76 16.64 0.50 -4.73
C ALA A 76 15.92 0.50 -3.38
N ASP A 77 15.46 -0.66 -2.91
CA ASP A 77 14.68 -0.78 -1.68
C ASP A 77 15.57 -1.09 -0.46
N GLY A 78 15.15 -0.62 0.71
CA GLY A 78 15.78 -0.99 1.97
C GLY A 78 15.51 -2.45 2.36
N PRO A 79 16.25 -2.98 3.37
CA PRO A 79 16.17 -4.39 3.77
C PRO A 79 14.74 -4.85 4.11
N SER A 80 13.94 -4.02 4.77
CA SER A 80 12.57 -4.36 5.16
C SER A 80 11.67 -4.61 3.95
N ILE A 81 11.75 -3.78 2.91
CA ILE A 81 10.97 -3.93 1.68
C ILE A 81 11.47 -5.14 0.88
N GLN A 82 12.79 -5.35 0.82
CA GLN A 82 13.37 -6.54 0.18
C GLN A 82 12.85 -7.83 0.82
N LEU A 83 12.84 -7.91 2.15
CA LEU A 83 12.35 -9.08 2.88
C LEU A 83 10.84 -9.29 2.69
N SER A 84 10.04 -8.23 2.70
CA SER A 84 8.60 -8.33 2.46
C SER A 84 8.29 -8.80 1.04
N SER A 85 9.01 -8.29 0.04
CA SER A 85 8.90 -8.76 -1.35
C SER A 85 9.27 -10.23 -1.50
N GLN A 86 10.36 -10.68 -0.85
CA GLN A 86 10.75 -12.09 -0.86
C GLN A 86 9.67 -12.99 -0.26
N ARG A 87 9.09 -12.62 0.89
CA ARG A 87 7.99 -13.39 1.50
C ARG A 87 6.78 -13.46 0.59
N ALA A 88 6.38 -12.34 0.01
CA ALA A 88 5.24 -12.26 -0.91
C ALA A 88 5.46 -13.16 -2.15
N LEU A 89 6.61 -13.07 -2.80
CA LEU A 89 6.96 -13.91 -3.96
C LEU A 89 7.02 -15.40 -3.58
N LYS A 90 7.60 -15.73 -2.42
CA LYS A 90 7.66 -17.12 -1.92
C LYS A 90 6.27 -17.67 -1.63
N SER A 91 5.31 -16.84 -1.23
CA SER A 91 3.91 -17.24 -1.05
C SER A 91 3.15 -17.42 -2.38
N GLY A 92 3.79 -17.20 -3.52
CA GLY A 92 3.21 -17.35 -4.84
C GLY A 92 2.53 -16.11 -5.40
N MET A 93 2.85 -14.92 -4.88
CA MET A 93 2.35 -13.66 -5.47
C MET A 93 2.92 -13.43 -6.86
N ASN A 94 2.09 -12.89 -7.73
CA ASN A 94 2.41 -12.45 -9.08
C ASN A 94 1.57 -11.23 -9.45
N LEU A 95 1.77 -10.67 -10.63
CA LEU A 95 1.06 -9.46 -11.09
C LEU A 95 -0.46 -9.66 -11.09
N ASP A 96 -0.97 -10.78 -11.58
CA ASP A 96 -2.42 -11.04 -11.66
C ASP A 96 -3.06 -11.08 -10.28
N LYS A 97 -2.40 -11.70 -9.31
CA LYS A 97 -2.85 -11.73 -7.91
C LYS A 97 -2.79 -10.33 -7.27
N CYS A 98 -1.77 -9.53 -7.57
CA CYS A 98 -1.70 -8.15 -7.11
C CYS A 98 -2.86 -7.32 -7.64
N LEU A 99 -3.17 -7.43 -8.93
CA LEU A 99 -4.31 -6.75 -9.55
C LEU A 99 -5.65 -7.25 -8.97
N SER A 100 -5.77 -8.54 -8.67
CA SER A 100 -6.95 -9.12 -8.02
C SER A 100 -7.13 -8.58 -6.61
N LEU A 101 -6.05 -8.48 -5.83
CA LEU A 101 -6.05 -7.91 -4.48
C LEU A 101 -6.52 -6.46 -4.49
N ILE A 102 -6.02 -5.66 -5.41
CA ILE A 102 -6.40 -4.25 -5.61
C ILE A 102 -7.88 -4.15 -5.99
N ARG A 103 -8.37 -5.00 -6.89
CA ARG A 103 -9.77 -5.01 -7.32
C ARG A 103 -10.70 -5.31 -6.16
N ILE A 104 -10.45 -6.37 -5.39
CA ILE A 104 -11.26 -6.74 -4.22
C ILE A 104 -11.26 -5.61 -3.18
N PHE A 105 -10.11 -4.98 -2.93
CA PHE A 105 -10.01 -3.83 -2.04
C PHE A 105 -10.90 -2.68 -2.50
N ARG A 106 -10.87 -2.33 -3.80
CA ARG A 106 -11.69 -1.24 -4.37
C ARG A 106 -13.18 -1.55 -4.32
N GLU A 107 -13.59 -2.78 -4.59
CA GLU A 107 -15.00 -3.19 -4.51
C GLU A 107 -15.57 -3.05 -3.08
N LYS A 108 -14.75 -3.32 -2.06
CA LYS A 108 -15.13 -3.16 -0.65
C LYS A 108 -15.09 -1.70 -0.17
N ASN A 109 -14.29 -0.85 -0.78
CA ASN A 109 -14.04 0.54 -0.40
C ASN A 109 -14.37 1.50 -1.54
N SER A 110 -15.47 1.25 -2.26
CA SER A 110 -15.97 2.15 -3.30
C SER A 110 -16.57 3.41 -2.66
N HIS A 111 -15.80 4.49 -2.70
CA HIS A 111 -16.25 5.84 -2.37
C HIS A 111 -16.10 6.75 -3.59
#